data_eedfb748de313b63dcf9505ee2374c6c
#
_entry.id   eedfb748de313b63dcf9505ee2374c6c
#
_cell.length_a   1.000
_cell.length_b   1.000
_cell.length_c   1.000
_cell.angle_alpha   90.00
_cell.angle_beta   90.00
_cell.angle_gamma   90.00
#
_symmetry.space_group_name_H-M   'P 1'
#
loop_
_entity.id
_entity.type
_entity.pdbx_description
1 polymer ?
#
loop_
_entity_poly.entity_id
_entity_poly.type
_entity_poly.pdbx_seq_one_letter_code
_entity_poly.pdbx_strand_id
1 'polypeptide(L)'
;FPQESMPTMQGGKELSSEYLCLENSALSPRVMNVLPGEAGYPTTIEITLPASMIAIPFSSSEAEVISENEDGTRTWRYEANSAGGILYAGDYICEQIEAGGMTIEFYYGRKHQAVMEAAGAAEAVKSVVDYCTAHYGMLSFGTGDTLKLIQSRVTGGGYAANGASLLDEADFTADNLSDTEKGGGAGEVMIHELVHQWWGLGNMFDASDESIPWSAEGLTVYTTYRIVKERYGPSYAQEHYVDQWQQAVDNYYLNFYVRNPDYLEALPEEERLEISNSLRYVRQYCEMPLKILKAEQLVGG
;
A
#
# COMPACT_ATOMS: atom_id res chain seq x y z
N PHE A 1 -4.69 -27.07 2.09
CA PHE A 1 -4.96 -26.01 3.07
C PHE A 1 -6.47 -25.84 3.19
N PRO A 2 -7.03 -25.60 4.39
CA PRO A 2 -8.44 -25.29 4.51
C PRO A 2 -8.72 -23.97 3.77
N GLN A 3 -9.82 -23.94 3.05
CA GLN A 3 -10.30 -22.74 2.36
C GLN A 3 -10.84 -21.78 3.43
N GLU A 4 -10.03 -20.84 3.85
CA GLU A 4 -10.42 -19.77 4.76
C GLU A 4 -10.15 -18.44 4.08
N SER A 5 -11.18 -17.63 3.97
CA SER A 5 -11.07 -16.22 3.58
C SER A 5 -11.04 -15.40 4.87
N MET A 6 -9.95 -14.68 5.09
CA MET A 6 -9.84 -13.76 6.21
C MET A 6 -9.53 -12.36 5.68
N PRO A 7 -10.54 -11.53 5.46
CA PRO A 7 -10.36 -10.17 4.97
C PRO A 7 -9.81 -9.29 6.09
N THR A 8 -8.51 -9.14 6.16
CA THR A 8 -7.88 -8.14 7.02
C THR A 8 -6.72 -7.51 6.28
N MET A 9 -6.47 -6.24 6.50
CA MET A 9 -5.34 -5.51 5.90
C MET A 9 -3.97 -6.08 6.28
N GLN A 10 -3.90 -6.96 7.27
CA GLN A 10 -2.66 -7.55 7.77
C GLN A 10 -2.86 -9.03 8.06
N GLY A 11 -3.06 -9.85 7.09
CA GLY A 11 -3.14 -11.26 7.38
C GLY A 11 -4.33 -11.97 6.78
N GLY A 12 -4.62 -11.70 5.52
CA GLY A 12 -5.62 -12.45 4.79
C GLY A 12 -5.03 -13.76 4.28
N LYS A 13 -5.83 -14.81 4.34
CA LYS A 13 -5.61 -16.05 3.61
C LYS A 13 -6.79 -16.27 2.71
N GLU A 14 -6.56 -16.39 1.43
CA GLU A 14 -7.56 -16.89 0.51
C GLU A 14 -6.93 -17.97 -0.35
N LEU A 15 -7.63 -19.06 -0.50
CA LEU A 15 -7.29 -20.13 -1.42
C LEU A 15 -8.53 -20.52 -2.20
N SER A 16 -8.56 -20.14 -3.47
CA SER A 16 -9.61 -20.54 -4.40
C SER A 16 -9.00 -21.04 -5.71
N SER A 17 -9.83 -21.47 -6.63
CA SER A 17 -9.37 -21.84 -7.99
C SER A 17 -8.99 -20.63 -8.85
N GLU A 18 -9.28 -19.41 -8.40
CA GLU A 18 -9.09 -18.17 -9.15
C GLU A 18 -8.10 -17.22 -8.51
N TYR A 19 -7.89 -17.37 -7.20
CA TYR A 19 -7.08 -16.43 -6.41
C TYR A 19 -6.46 -17.12 -5.20
N LEU A 20 -5.24 -16.70 -4.87
CA LEU A 20 -4.49 -17.19 -3.73
C LEU A 20 -3.76 -16.02 -3.09
N CYS A 21 -3.89 -15.93 -1.77
CA CYS A 21 -3.04 -15.11 -0.92
C CYS A 21 -2.42 -16.00 0.16
N LEU A 22 -1.11 -16.06 0.21
CA LEU A 22 -0.35 -16.80 1.21
C LEU A 22 0.56 -15.84 1.97
N GLU A 23 0.42 -15.86 3.28
CA GLU A 23 1.28 -15.10 4.17
C GLU A 23 2.43 -15.91 4.76
N ASN A 24 3.43 -15.19 5.26
CA ASN A 24 4.64 -15.70 5.87
C ASN A 24 4.48 -16.90 6.79
N SER A 25 3.49 -16.86 7.66
CA SER A 25 3.28 -17.90 8.67
C SER A 25 2.79 -19.22 8.08
N ALA A 26 2.31 -19.21 6.83
CA ALA A 26 1.78 -20.39 6.15
C ALA A 26 2.80 -21.03 5.20
N LEU A 27 3.84 -20.29 4.78
CA LEU A 27 4.72 -20.71 3.69
C LEU A 27 6.06 -21.29 4.14
N SER A 28 6.59 -20.87 5.27
CA SER A 28 7.91 -21.38 5.68
C SER A 28 8.01 -21.59 7.18
N PRO A 29 8.79 -22.60 7.63
CA PRO A 29 9.18 -22.73 9.01
C PRO A 29 9.94 -21.49 9.47
N ARG A 30 9.51 -20.86 10.56
CA ARG A 30 10.27 -19.76 11.16
C ARG A 30 11.43 -20.32 11.96
N VAL A 31 12.64 -19.82 11.72
CA VAL A 31 13.74 -20.04 12.67
C VAL A 31 13.47 -19.17 13.89
N MET A 32 13.17 -19.82 15.00
CA MET A 32 13.03 -19.16 16.30
C MET A 32 14.42 -18.69 16.72
N ASN A 33 14.58 -17.41 17.07
CA ASN A 33 15.80 -16.74 17.58
C ASN A 33 16.63 -15.95 16.54
N VAL A 34 16.02 -15.40 15.51
CA VAL A 34 16.64 -14.28 14.81
C VAL A 34 16.54 -13.05 15.72
N LEU A 35 17.67 -12.45 16.05
CA LEU A 35 17.69 -11.27 16.89
C LEU A 35 17.05 -10.09 16.13
N PRO A 36 16.36 -9.18 16.84
CA PRO A 36 15.84 -7.97 16.20
C PRO A 36 16.97 -7.21 15.51
N GLY A 37 16.78 -6.93 14.21
CA GLY A 37 17.76 -6.22 13.37
C GLY A 37 18.71 -7.13 12.58
N GLU A 38 18.66 -8.45 12.73
CA GLU A 38 19.36 -9.35 11.80
C GLU A 38 18.57 -9.47 10.50
N ALA A 39 19.28 -9.35 9.38
CA ALA A 39 18.72 -9.65 8.07
C ALA A 39 18.22 -11.11 8.06
N GLY A 40 17.00 -11.33 7.56
CA GLY A 40 16.48 -12.68 7.40
C GLY A 40 17.42 -13.54 6.56
N TYR A 41 17.25 -14.86 6.63
CA TYR A 41 18.01 -15.78 5.80
C TYR A 41 17.33 -15.93 4.42
N PRO A 42 18.10 -16.05 3.33
CA PRO A 42 17.55 -16.30 2.01
C PRO A 42 16.76 -17.60 2.01
N THR A 43 15.59 -17.59 1.40
CA THR A 43 14.72 -18.76 1.25
C THR A 43 14.26 -18.85 -0.19
N THR A 44 14.50 -20.00 -0.82
CA THR A 44 13.93 -20.29 -2.14
C THR A 44 12.55 -20.90 -1.95
N ILE A 45 11.54 -20.33 -2.58
CA ILE A 45 10.17 -20.80 -2.55
C ILE A 45 9.80 -21.33 -3.93
N GLU A 46 9.32 -22.58 -3.97
CA GLU A 46 8.73 -23.18 -5.17
C GLU A 46 7.25 -23.45 -4.92
N ILE A 47 6.42 -23.03 -5.85
CA ILE A 47 4.97 -23.23 -5.79
C ILE A 47 4.43 -23.71 -7.12
N THR A 48 3.59 -24.75 -7.09
CA THR A 48 2.90 -25.25 -8.28
C THR A 48 1.46 -24.78 -8.28
N LEU A 49 1.06 -24.10 -9.34
CA LEU A 49 -0.24 -23.44 -9.50
C LEU A 49 -0.88 -23.85 -10.83
N PRO A 50 -2.21 -23.71 -10.99
CA PRO A 50 -2.85 -23.77 -12.30
C PRO A 50 -2.13 -22.88 -13.30
N ALA A 51 -1.98 -23.32 -14.56
CA ALA A 51 -1.25 -22.56 -15.58
C ALA A 51 -1.90 -21.21 -15.94
N SER A 52 -3.15 -21.01 -15.56
CA SER A 52 -3.84 -19.71 -15.69
C SER A 52 -3.42 -18.68 -14.65
N MET A 53 -2.78 -19.09 -13.55
CA MET A 53 -2.38 -18.20 -12.47
C MET A 53 -0.96 -17.69 -12.66
N ILE A 54 -0.75 -16.42 -12.35
CA ILE A 54 0.56 -15.79 -12.23
C ILE A 54 0.90 -15.71 -10.74
N ALA A 55 2.11 -16.13 -10.35
CA ALA A 55 2.64 -16.00 -9.00
C ALA A 55 3.36 -14.67 -8.84
N ILE A 56 2.96 -13.88 -7.85
CA ILE A 56 3.46 -12.52 -7.64
C ILE A 56 3.96 -12.40 -6.19
N PRO A 57 5.28 -12.43 -5.95
CA PRO A 57 5.83 -12.12 -4.63
C PRO A 57 5.54 -10.67 -4.27
N PHE A 58 5.05 -10.43 -3.04
CA PHE A 58 4.82 -9.09 -2.52
C PHE A 58 6.12 -8.47 -2.00
N SER A 59 7.01 -8.20 -2.92
CA SER A 59 8.33 -7.61 -2.71
C SER A 59 8.93 -7.24 -4.06
N SER A 60 10.16 -6.72 -4.06
CA SER A 60 10.96 -6.53 -5.27
C SER A 60 11.48 -7.83 -5.93
N SER A 61 11.25 -9.00 -5.31
CA SER A 61 11.66 -10.29 -5.88
C SER A 61 10.81 -10.67 -7.08
N GLU A 62 11.42 -11.29 -8.08
CA GLU A 62 10.74 -11.81 -9.26
C GLU A 62 10.46 -13.31 -9.12
N ALA A 63 9.32 -13.76 -9.63
CA ALA A 63 8.99 -15.16 -9.74
C ALA A 63 9.24 -15.66 -11.17
N GLU A 64 9.99 -16.76 -11.31
CA GLU A 64 10.25 -17.39 -12.59
C GLU A 64 9.50 -18.70 -12.76
N VAL A 65 9.06 -19.02 -13.96
CA VAL A 65 8.50 -20.34 -14.29
C VAL A 65 9.65 -21.31 -14.50
N ILE A 66 9.76 -22.34 -13.63
CA ILE A 66 10.79 -23.37 -13.74
C ILE A 66 10.29 -24.67 -14.37
N SER A 67 8.99 -24.88 -14.43
CA SER A 67 8.36 -26.03 -15.07
C SER A 67 6.96 -25.72 -15.57
N GLU A 68 6.65 -26.20 -16.78
CA GLU A 68 5.30 -26.37 -17.29
C GLU A 68 4.95 -27.86 -17.27
N ASN A 69 3.89 -28.23 -16.56
CA ASN A 69 3.55 -29.61 -16.28
C ASN A 69 2.45 -30.13 -17.21
N GLU A 70 2.46 -31.42 -17.51
CA GLU A 70 1.48 -32.06 -18.41
C GLU A 70 0.06 -32.05 -17.83
N ASP A 71 -0.10 -31.88 -16.54
CA ASP A 71 -1.40 -31.79 -15.84
C ASP A 71 -2.06 -30.40 -15.92
N GLY A 72 -1.45 -29.46 -16.67
CA GLY A 72 -1.96 -28.09 -16.81
C GLY A 72 -1.59 -27.17 -15.65
N THR A 73 -0.56 -27.50 -14.89
CA THR A 73 0.01 -26.64 -13.85
C THR A 73 1.35 -26.05 -14.28
N ARG A 74 1.80 -25.00 -13.57
CA ARG A 74 3.14 -24.42 -13.68
C ARG A 74 3.78 -24.38 -12.31
N THR A 75 5.08 -24.65 -12.25
CA THR A 75 5.88 -24.45 -11.04
C THR A 75 6.66 -23.15 -11.16
N TRP A 76 6.45 -22.29 -10.19
CA TRP A 76 7.11 -21.00 -10.03
C TRP A 76 8.16 -21.09 -8.94
N ARG A 77 9.25 -20.34 -9.08
CA ARG A 77 10.30 -20.18 -8.08
C ARG A 77 10.58 -18.71 -7.85
N TYR A 78 10.79 -18.32 -6.60
CA TYR A 78 11.28 -17.00 -6.23
C TYR A 78 12.11 -17.04 -4.95
N GLU A 79 12.97 -16.04 -4.79
CA GLU A 79 13.76 -15.86 -3.60
C GLU A 79 13.05 -14.90 -2.64
N ALA A 80 12.99 -15.26 -1.37
CA ALA A 80 12.43 -14.46 -0.31
C ALA A 80 13.41 -14.38 0.86
N ASN A 81 13.35 -13.32 1.63
CA ASN A 81 13.96 -13.28 2.94
C ASN A 81 13.04 -13.92 3.98
N SER A 82 13.58 -14.60 4.96
CA SER A 82 12.89 -15.41 5.96
C SER A 82 11.69 -14.77 6.66
N ALA A 83 11.61 -13.45 6.63
CA ALA A 83 10.50 -12.71 7.20
C ALA A 83 9.39 -12.41 6.17
N GLY A 84 9.64 -12.62 4.87
CA GLY A 84 8.87 -12.00 3.82
C GLY A 84 8.33 -12.94 2.74
N GLY A 85 7.52 -13.91 3.06
CA GLY A 85 6.96 -14.81 2.06
C GLY A 85 5.50 -14.53 1.71
N ILE A 86 5.07 -13.27 1.60
CA ILE A 86 3.72 -13.00 1.10
C ILE A 86 3.72 -13.22 -0.41
N LEU A 87 2.80 -14.07 -0.85
CA LEU A 87 2.60 -14.40 -2.25
C LEU A 87 1.15 -14.20 -2.63
N TYR A 88 0.95 -13.47 -3.70
CA TYR A 88 -0.34 -13.39 -4.40
C TYR A 88 -0.29 -14.23 -5.66
N ALA A 89 -1.37 -14.88 -6.00
CA ALA A 89 -1.52 -15.54 -7.29
C ALA A 89 -2.96 -15.51 -7.76
N GLY A 90 -3.16 -15.43 -9.06
CA GLY A 90 -4.49 -15.38 -9.65
C GLY A 90 -4.46 -15.33 -11.17
N ASP A 91 -5.65 -15.33 -11.77
CA ASP A 91 -5.79 -15.05 -13.20
C ASP A 91 -5.62 -13.54 -13.44
N TYR A 92 -4.36 -13.12 -13.34
CA TYR A 92 -3.94 -11.73 -13.51
C TYR A 92 -3.54 -11.42 -14.95
N ILE A 93 -3.67 -10.14 -15.28
CA ILE A 93 -2.94 -9.49 -16.35
C ILE A 93 -1.81 -8.71 -15.69
N CYS A 94 -0.64 -8.74 -16.29
CA CYS A 94 0.46 -7.83 -15.96
C CYS A 94 0.56 -6.79 -17.08
N GLU A 95 0.28 -5.54 -16.74
CA GLU A 95 0.51 -4.40 -17.63
C GLU A 95 1.81 -3.73 -17.21
N GLN A 96 2.77 -3.61 -18.14
CA GLN A 96 4.03 -2.94 -17.89
C GLN A 96 3.93 -1.46 -18.26
N ILE A 97 4.26 -0.59 -17.31
CA ILE A 97 4.17 0.86 -17.42
C ILE A 97 5.56 1.45 -17.18
N GLU A 98 6.08 2.18 -18.18
CA GLU A 98 7.34 2.91 -18.04
C GLU A 98 7.08 4.31 -17.46
N ALA A 99 7.60 4.57 -16.26
CA ALA A 99 7.44 5.84 -15.58
C ALA A 99 8.60 6.14 -14.64
N GLY A 100 9.02 7.38 -14.53
CA GLY A 100 10.06 7.81 -13.60
C GLY A 100 11.41 7.13 -13.78
N GLY A 101 11.67 6.53 -14.95
CA GLY A 101 12.90 5.78 -15.23
C GLY A 101 12.89 4.35 -14.67
N MET A 102 11.73 3.82 -14.30
CA MET A 102 11.53 2.46 -13.83
C MET A 102 10.35 1.79 -14.55
N THR A 103 10.26 0.48 -14.45
CA THR A 103 9.13 -0.30 -14.92
C THR A 103 8.17 -0.55 -13.76
N ILE A 104 6.89 -0.23 -13.94
CA ILE A 104 5.83 -0.59 -13.02
C ILE A 104 5.09 -1.80 -13.58
N GLU A 105 5.07 -2.89 -12.86
CA GLU A 105 4.29 -4.06 -13.16
C GLU A 105 2.94 -3.96 -12.46
N PHE A 106 1.92 -3.62 -13.22
CA PHE A 106 0.57 -3.47 -12.71
C PHE A 106 -0.22 -4.76 -12.90
N TYR A 107 -0.44 -5.48 -11.80
CA TYR A 107 -1.16 -6.74 -11.76
C TYR A 107 -2.61 -6.55 -11.34
N TYR A 108 -3.54 -6.86 -12.22
CA TYR A 108 -4.98 -6.86 -11.92
C TYR A 108 -5.68 -8.06 -12.52
N GLY A 109 -6.80 -8.49 -11.91
CA GLY A 109 -7.58 -9.63 -12.39
C GLY A 109 -8.09 -9.41 -13.82
N ARG A 110 -7.96 -10.41 -14.66
CA ARG A 110 -8.40 -10.37 -16.07
C ARG A 110 -9.85 -9.91 -16.24
N LYS A 111 -10.72 -10.23 -15.27
CA LYS A 111 -12.11 -9.77 -15.23
C LYS A 111 -12.27 -8.25 -15.15
N HIS A 112 -11.25 -7.53 -14.70
CA HIS A 112 -11.24 -6.07 -14.56
C HIS A 112 -10.60 -5.32 -15.73
N GLN A 113 -10.08 -6.03 -16.74
CA GLN A 113 -9.35 -5.43 -17.86
C GLN A 113 -10.11 -4.28 -18.51
N ALA A 114 -11.38 -4.50 -18.87
CA ALA A 114 -12.18 -3.48 -19.55
C ALA A 114 -12.42 -2.23 -18.69
N VAL A 115 -12.54 -2.40 -17.37
CA VAL A 115 -12.69 -1.28 -16.43
C VAL A 115 -11.40 -0.49 -16.35
N MET A 116 -10.25 -1.18 -16.22
CA MET A 116 -8.93 -0.56 -16.15
C MET A 116 -8.59 0.25 -17.40
N GLU A 117 -8.82 -0.34 -18.58
CA GLU A 117 -8.61 0.33 -19.86
C GLU A 117 -9.52 1.56 -20.01
N ALA A 118 -10.81 1.41 -19.71
CA ALA A 118 -11.78 2.51 -19.84
C ALA A 118 -11.49 3.67 -18.86
N ALA A 119 -10.98 3.37 -17.69
CA ALA A 119 -10.63 4.37 -16.68
C ALA A 119 -9.24 5.00 -16.89
N GLY A 120 -8.43 4.49 -17.82
CA GLY A 120 -7.07 4.95 -18.03
C GLY A 120 -6.16 4.68 -16.80
N ALA A 121 -6.34 3.52 -16.15
CA ALA A 121 -5.65 3.18 -14.90
C ALA A 121 -4.12 3.21 -15.05
N ALA A 122 -3.58 2.71 -16.15
CA ALA A 122 -2.14 2.74 -16.43
C ALA A 122 -1.59 4.17 -16.50
N GLU A 123 -2.30 5.08 -17.16
CA GLU A 123 -1.88 6.50 -17.24
C GLU A 123 -1.99 7.18 -15.88
N ALA A 124 -2.98 6.82 -15.06
CA ALA A 124 -3.09 7.30 -13.70
C ALA A 124 -1.91 6.87 -12.83
N VAL A 125 -1.50 5.58 -12.90
CA VAL A 125 -0.30 5.05 -12.23
C VAL A 125 0.95 5.79 -12.69
N LYS A 126 1.13 5.90 -14.03
CA LYS A 126 2.26 6.59 -14.64
C LYS A 126 2.39 8.02 -14.12
N SER A 127 1.30 8.77 -14.08
CA SER A 127 1.31 10.17 -13.66
C SER A 127 1.75 10.35 -12.20
N VAL A 128 1.45 9.42 -11.33
CA VAL A 128 1.88 9.45 -9.91
C VAL A 128 3.39 9.22 -9.81
N VAL A 129 3.89 8.19 -10.48
CA VAL A 129 5.32 7.86 -10.45
C VAL A 129 6.17 8.96 -11.08
N ASP A 130 5.73 9.51 -12.21
CA ASP A 130 6.41 10.64 -12.87
C ASP A 130 6.42 11.88 -11.96
N TYR A 131 5.30 12.19 -11.30
CA TYR A 131 5.20 13.28 -10.34
C TYR A 131 6.21 13.10 -9.19
N CYS A 132 6.19 11.94 -8.54
CA CYS A 132 7.07 11.68 -7.41
C CYS A 132 8.54 11.71 -7.82
N THR A 133 8.88 11.15 -8.96
CA THR A 133 10.26 11.17 -9.49
C THR A 133 10.70 12.59 -9.81
N ALA A 134 9.85 13.41 -10.41
CA ALA A 134 10.17 14.79 -10.76
C ALA A 134 10.38 15.68 -9.53
N HIS A 135 9.60 15.48 -8.46
CA HIS A 135 9.64 16.33 -7.28
C HIS A 135 10.56 15.83 -6.16
N TYR A 136 10.73 14.51 -6.06
CA TYR A 136 11.42 13.88 -4.93
C TYR A 136 12.62 13.03 -5.37
N GLY A 137 12.84 12.90 -6.67
CA GLY A 137 13.91 12.08 -7.24
C GLY A 137 13.53 10.62 -7.41
N MET A 138 14.44 9.88 -8.05
CA MET A 138 14.27 8.44 -8.25
C MET A 138 14.32 7.68 -6.94
N LEU A 139 13.66 6.53 -6.88
CA LEU A 139 13.78 5.61 -5.76
C LEU A 139 15.21 5.10 -5.66
N SER A 140 15.80 5.20 -4.48
CA SER A 140 17.22 4.90 -4.26
C SER A 140 17.49 3.66 -3.42
N PHE A 141 16.48 3.06 -2.82
CA PHE A 141 16.65 1.97 -1.87
C PHE A 141 15.84 0.73 -2.24
N GLY A 142 16.55 -0.36 -2.55
CA GLY A 142 16.03 -1.73 -2.46
C GLY A 142 14.94 -2.17 -3.42
N THR A 143 14.44 -1.29 -4.27
CA THR A 143 13.36 -1.62 -5.21
C THR A 143 13.86 -2.10 -6.56
N GLY A 144 15.18 -1.92 -6.86
CA GLY A 144 15.65 -2.14 -8.23
C GLY A 144 14.98 -1.17 -9.21
N ASP A 145 14.89 -1.58 -10.47
CA ASP A 145 14.25 -0.80 -11.54
C ASP A 145 12.77 -1.18 -11.75
N THR A 146 12.21 -2.03 -10.87
CA THR A 146 10.84 -2.55 -10.99
C THR A 146 10.04 -2.28 -9.73
N LEU A 147 8.83 -1.77 -9.89
CA LEU A 147 7.84 -1.58 -8.83
C LEU A 147 6.57 -2.36 -9.16
N LYS A 148 6.02 -3.10 -8.22
CA LYS A 148 4.78 -3.83 -8.41
C LYS A 148 3.59 -3.09 -7.82
N LEU A 149 2.49 -3.07 -8.56
CA LEU A 149 1.18 -2.65 -8.07
C LEU A 149 0.22 -3.82 -8.26
N ILE A 150 -0.34 -4.34 -7.17
CA ILE A 150 -1.04 -5.61 -7.16
C ILE A 150 -2.48 -5.42 -6.66
N GLN A 151 -3.46 -5.81 -7.45
CA GLN A 151 -4.84 -5.90 -7.02
C GLN A 151 -5.03 -7.11 -6.10
N SER A 152 -5.70 -6.93 -4.97
CA SER A 152 -5.95 -7.97 -3.97
C SER A 152 -7.41 -8.03 -3.57
N ARG A 153 -7.84 -9.20 -3.05
CA ARG A 153 -9.19 -9.42 -2.52
C ARG A 153 -9.28 -9.31 -1.00
N VAL A 154 -8.13 -9.14 -0.33
CA VAL A 154 -8.05 -9.32 1.12
C VAL A 154 -7.57 -8.11 1.89
N THR A 155 -7.50 -6.95 1.26
CA THR A 155 -6.99 -5.75 1.91
C THR A 155 -8.04 -4.90 2.60
N GLY A 156 -9.16 -4.65 2.00
CA GLY A 156 -10.11 -3.63 2.48
C GLY A 156 -9.52 -2.21 2.45
N GLY A 157 -8.64 -1.93 1.49
CA GLY A 157 -7.94 -0.66 1.32
C GLY A 157 -6.66 -0.84 0.53
N GLY A 158 -5.56 -0.22 0.98
CA GLY A 158 -4.24 -0.35 0.41
C GLY A 158 -3.19 -0.76 1.44
N TYR A 159 -2.07 -1.23 0.96
CA TYR A 159 -0.89 -1.52 1.76
C TYR A 159 0.36 -1.47 0.90
N ALA A 160 1.43 -0.86 1.41
CA ALA A 160 2.70 -0.80 0.71
C ALA A 160 3.80 -1.56 1.45
N ALA A 161 4.64 -2.25 0.68
CA ALA A 161 5.90 -2.82 1.11
C ALA A 161 7.00 -2.36 0.16
N ASN A 162 8.26 -2.57 0.52
CA ASN A 162 9.37 -2.15 -0.32
C ASN A 162 9.33 -2.84 -1.69
N GLY A 163 9.14 -2.08 -2.75
CA GLY A 163 9.05 -2.55 -4.12
C GLY A 163 7.68 -3.10 -4.55
N ALA A 164 6.66 -3.04 -3.67
CA ALA A 164 5.32 -3.49 -4.02
C ALA A 164 4.24 -2.73 -3.28
N SER A 165 3.16 -2.41 -3.96
CA SER A 165 1.95 -1.81 -3.37
C SER A 165 0.73 -2.67 -3.70
N LEU A 166 -0.19 -2.76 -2.75
CA LEU A 166 -1.37 -3.61 -2.80
C LEU A 166 -2.63 -2.76 -2.74
N LEU A 167 -3.62 -3.07 -3.57
CA LEU A 167 -4.90 -2.39 -3.62
C LEU A 167 -6.06 -3.39 -3.57
N ASP A 168 -7.15 -3.04 -2.90
CA ASP A 168 -8.35 -3.87 -2.86
C ASP A 168 -9.06 -3.88 -4.22
N GLU A 169 -9.47 -5.06 -4.69
CA GLU A 169 -10.22 -5.17 -5.95
C GLU A 169 -11.59 -4.48 -5.88
N ALA A 170 -12.17 -4.33 -4.69
CA ALA A 170 -13.44 -3.65 -4.51
C ALA A 170 -13.37 -2.16 -4.89
N ASP A 171 -12.19 -1.57 -4.81
CA ASP A 171 -11.96 -0.19 -5.20
C ASP A 171 -11.78 0.00 -6.73
N PHE A 172 -11.51 -1.08 -7.47
CA PHE A 172 -11.29 -1.05 -8.91
C PHE A 172 -12.61 -1.06 -9.70
N THR A 173 -13.39 -0.01 -9.56
CA THR A 173 -14.60 0.23 -10.36
C THR A 173 -14.38 1.38 -11.32
N ALA A 174 -15.12 1.41 -12.44
CA ALA A 174 -15.04 2.51 -13.40
C ALA A 174 -15.33 3.86 -12.72
N ASP A 175 -16.30 3.89 -11.82
CA ASP A 175 -16.69 5.10 -11.09
C ASP A 175 -15.56 5.58 -10.17
N ASN A 176 -14.94 4.66 -9.42
CA ASN A 176 -13.85 5.02 -8.49
C ASN A 176 -12.56 5.42 -9.19
N LEU A 177 -12.25 4.83 -10.34
CA LEU A 177 -11.01 5.12 -11.08
C LEU A 177 -11.12 6.37 -11.96
N SER A 178 -12.31 6.69 -12.47
CA SER A 178 -12.54 7.77 -13.43
C SER A 178 -13.26 8.99 -12.86
N ASP A 179 -13.82 8.88 -11.66
CA ASP A 179 -14.63 9.96 -11.07
C ASP A 179 -13.74 11.04 -10.45
N THR A 180 -13.68 12.15 -11.17
CA THR A 180 -12.94 13.34 -10.75
C THR A 180 -13.64 14.14 -9.65
N GLU A 181 -14.92 13.88 -9.38
CA GLU A 181 -15.68 14.60 -8.36
C GLU A 181 -15.62 13.90 -7.00
N LYS A 182 -15.46 12.59 -6.98
CA LYS A 182 -15.38 11.83 -5.71
C LYS A 182 -14.00 11.79 -5.09
N GLY A 183 -12.95 12.02 -5.89
CA GLY A 183 -11.53 12.21 -5.48
C GLY A 183 -10.90 11.30 -4.48
N GLY A 184 -11.69 10.63 -3.69
CA GLY A 184 -11.27 9.81 -2.56
C GLY A 184 -11.37 8.34 -2.91
N GLY A 185 -11.82 7.73 -3.73
CA GLY A 185 -11.95 6.30 -3.95
C GLY A 185 -10.63 5.61 -4.26
N ALA A 186 -10.67 4.58 -5.03
CA ALA A 186 -9.51 3.79 -5.42
C ALA A 186 -8.38 4.61 -6.04
N GLY A 187 -8.69 5.69 -6.75
CA GLY A 187 -7.69 6.58 -7.32
C GLY A 187 -6.80 7.22 -6.26
N GLU A 188 -7.37 7.63 -5.14
CA GLU A 188 -6.63 8.23 -4.02
C GLU A 188 -5.84 7.20 -3.23
N VAL A 189 -6.42 6.04 -2.94
CA VAL A 189 -5.70 4.92 -2.30
C VAL A 189 -4.53 4.48 -3.18
N MET A 190 -4.72 4.38 -4.48
CA MET A 190 -3.64 4.05 -5.42
C MET A 190 -2.52 5.08 -5.38
N ILE A 191 -2.83 6.37 -5.35
CA ILE A 191 -1.82 7.43 -5.21
C ILE A 191 -1.07 7.25 -3.90
N HIS A 192 -1.80 7.08 -2.79
CA HIS A 192 -1.25 6.94 -1.45
C HIS A 192 -0.26 5.76 -1.36
N GLU A 193 -0.67 4.58 -1.78
CA GLU A 193 0.17 3.38 -1.71
C GLU A 193 1.39 3.42 -2.63
N LEU A 194 1.29 4.07 -3.79
CA LEU A 194 2.44 4.32 -4.65
C LEU A 194 3.41 5.33 -4.01
N VAL A 195 2.89 6.39 -3.42
CA VAL A 195 3.67 7.44 -2.76
C VAL A 195 4.46 6.91 -1.56
N HIS A 196 3.98 5.87 -0.87
CA HIS A 196 4.72 5.20 0.19
C HIS A 196 6.07 4.66 -0.26
N GLN A 197 6.26 4.37 -1.54
CA GLN A 197 7.56 3.97 -2.06
C GLN A 197 8.63 5.07 -1.90
N TRP A 198 8.22 6.36 -1.85
CA TRP A 198 9.08 7.49 -1.52
C TRP A 198 9.11 7.78 -0.02
N TRP A 199 7.98 7.66 0.68
CA TRP A 199 7.85 8.03 2.08
C TRP A 199 7.53 6.83 2.98
N GLY A 200 8.43 6.57 3.92
CA GLY A 200 8.31 5.47 4.87
C GLY A 200 8.97 4.16 4.43
N LEU A 201 9.15 3.93 3.13
CA LEU A 201 9.74 2.69 2.62
C LEU A 201 11.05 2.94 1.84
N GLY A 202 11.04 3.87 0.91
CA GLY A 202 12.17 4.09 0.01
C GLY A 202 13.16 5.14 0.49
N ASN A 203 12.85 6.42 0.22
CA ASN A 203 13.82 7.49 0.35
C ASN A 203 13.93 8.09 1.75
N MET A 204 12.89 7.98 2.57
CA MET A 204 12.87 8.53 3.92
C MET A 204 12.11 7.62 4.87
N PHE A 205 12.73 7.30 5.98
CA PHE A 205 12.14 6.54 7.05
C PHE A 205 12.43 7.22 8.39
N ASP A 206 11.40 7.55 9.15
CA ASP A 206 11.51 8.06 10.51
C ASP A 206 11.25 6.95 11.53
N ALA A 207 12.30 6.44 12.10
CA ALA A 207 12.25 5.46 13.20
C ALA A 207 12.34 6.09 14.57
N SER A 208 12.38 7.43 14.67
CA SER A 208 12.61 8.12 15.94
C SER A 208 11.40 8.13 16.86
N ASP A 209 10.20 8.04 16.30
CA ASP A 209 8.93 7.99 17.04
C ASP A 209 7.94 7.06 16.35
N GLU A 210 7.90 5.81 16.78
CA GLU A 210 6.96 4.80 16.27
C GLU A 210 5.49 5.17 16.52
N SER A 211 5.22 6.05 17.50
CA SER A 211 3.86 6.49 17.82
C SER A 211 3.32 7.51 16.82
N ILE A 212 4.21 8.23 16.13
CA ILE A 212 3.82 9.28 15.18
C ILE A 212 4.80 9.29 13.99
N PRO A 213 4.77 8.27 13.12
CA PRO A 213 5.65 8.20 11.96
C PRO A 213 5.24 9.24 10.91
N TRP A 214 5.72 10.47 11.07
CA TRP A 214 5.37 11.59 10.18
C TRP A 214 5.93 11.41 8.77
N SER A 215 7.06 10.73 8.62
CA SER A 215 7.69 10.48 7.31
C SER A 215 7.00 9.37 6.53
N ALA A 216 6.31 8.45 7.19
CA ALA A 216 5.48 7.47 6.52
C ALA A 216 4.14 8.12 6.13
N GLU A 217 3.16 8.15 7.03
CA GLU A 217 1.81 8.57 6.70
C GLU A 217 1.69 10.08 6.43
N GLY A 218 2.33 10.91 7.26
CA GLY A 218 2.19 12.36 7.14
C GLY A 218 2.67 12.93 5.81
N LEU A 219 3.85 12.49 5.34
CA LEU A 219 4.37 12.92 4.02
C LEU A 219 3.62 12.23 2.88
N THR A 220 3.19 11.00 3.03
CA THR A 220 2.41 10.29 2.02
C THR A 220 1.06 10.97 1.78
N VAL A 221 0.31 11.26 2.85
CA VAL A 221 -0.97 11.96 2.74
C VAL A 221 -0.79 13.38 2.19
N TYR A 222 0.25 14.09 2.64
CA TYR A 222 0.56 15.42 2.10
C TYR A 222 0.92 15.38 0.61
N THR A 223 1.70 14.40 0.17
CA THR A 223 2.04 14.23 -1.24
C THR A 223 0.83 13.83 -2.07
N THR A 224 -0.02 12.95 -1.56
CA THR A 224 -1.32 12.61 -2.18
C THR A 224 -2.16 13.86 -2.40
N TYR A 225 -2.30 14.70 -1.38
CA TYR A 225 -2.95 16.01 -1.50
C TYR A 225 -2.33 16.88 -2.61
N ARG A 226 -1.00 16.93 -2.73
CA ARG A 226 -0.32 17.72 -3.77
C ARG A 226 -0.66 17.22 -5.17
N ILE A 227 -0.64 15.91 -5.39
CA ILE A 227 -1.00 15.27 -6.65
C ILE A 227 -2.48 15.54 -6.98
N VAL A 228 -3.37 15.36 -6.01
CA VAL A 228 -4.81 15.62 -6.17
C VAL A 228 -5.08 17.10 -6.45
N LYS A 229 -4.37 18.01 -5.78
CA LYS A 229 -4.47 19.45 -6.03
C LYS A 229 -4.05 19.81 -7.44
N GLU A 230 -2.99 19.21 -7.98
CA GLU A 230 -2.56 19.42 -9.36
C GLU A 230 -3.59 18.85 -10.35
N ARG A 231 -4.12 17.66 -10.08
CA ARG A 231 -5.05 16.95 -10.96
C ARG A 231 -6.45 17.58 -10.99
N TYR A 232 -7.00 17.94 -9.83
CA TYR A 232 -8.41 18.37 -9.68
C TYR A 232 -8.58 19.82 -9.26
N GLY A 233 -7.50 20.53 -9.02
CA GLY A 233 -7.48 21.93 -8.69
C GLY A 233 -7.49 22.25 -7.19
N PRO A 234 -7.12 23.51 -6.84
CA PRO A 234 -6.94 23.91 -5.45
C PRO A 234 -8.22 23.90 -4.62
N SER A 235 -9.36 24.24 -5.21
CA SER A 235 -10.64 24.26 -4.47
C SER A 235 -11.06 22.87 -4.05
N TYR A 236 -10.90 21.88 -4.94
CA TYR A 236 -11.16 20.50 -4.64
C TYR A 236 -10.26 19.98 -3.51
N ALA A 237 -8.95 20.21 -3.63
CA ALA A 237 -8.01 19.78 -2.61
C ALA A 237 -8.21 20.49 -1.26
N GLN A 238 -8.67 21.74 -1.25
CA GLN A 238 -9.02 22.44 -0.02
C GLN A 238 -10.18 21.75 0.70
N GLU A 239 -11.27 21.50 -0.01
CA GLU A 239 -12.49 20.91 0.56
C GLU A 239 -12.30 19.45 1.01
N HIS A 240 -11.63 18.65 0.19
CA HIS A 240 -11.50 17.20 0.44
C HIS A 240 -10.33 16.82 1.34
N TYR A 241 -9.37 17.73 1.56
CA TYR A 241 -8.21 17.48 2.42
C TYR A 241 -8.08 18.49 3.55
N VAL A 242 -7.81 19.74 3.22
CA VAL A 242 -7.41 20.72 4.24
C VAL A 242 -8.52 20.99 5.25
N ASP A 243 -9.76 21.17 4.77
CA ASP A 243 -10.91 21.43 5.64
C ASP A 243 -11.25 20.18 6.49
N GLN A 244 -11.12 18.99 5.91
CA GLN A 244 -11.30 17.71 6.62
C GLN A 244 -10.24 17.52 7.71
N TRP A 245 -8.98 17.76 7.36
CA TRP A 245 -7.88 17.67 8.34
C TRP A 245 -8.07 18.67 9.48
N GLN A 246 -8.43 19.92 9.16
CA GLN A 246 -8.65 20.94 10.17
C GLN A 246 -9.78 20.55 11.12
N GLN A 247 -10.90 20.07 10.57
CA GLN A 247 -12.02 19.60 11.37
C GLN A 247 -11.64 18.43 12.28
N ALA A 248 -10.90 17.45 11.75
CA ALA A 248 -10.46 16.29 12.52
C ALA A 248 -9.52 16.71 13.66
N VAL A 249 -8.59 17.61 13.39
CA VAL A 249 -7.64 18.14 14.39
C VAL A 249 -8.35 18.97 15.45
N ASP A 250 -9.30 19.81 15.08
CA ASP A 250 -10.10 20.57 16.04
C ASP A 250 -10.88 19.66 16.99
N ASN A 251 -11.51 18.59 16.42
CA ASN A 251 -12.20 17.58 17.20
C ASN A 251 -11.24 16.78 18.11
N TYR A 252 -10.04 16.47 17.63
CA TYR A 252 -9.01 15.80 18.43
C TYR A 252 -8.68 16.58 19.69
N TYR A 253 -8.39 17.89 19.60
CA TYR A 253 -8.06 18.70 20.75
C TYR A 253 -9.28 19.01 21.66
N LEU A 254 -10.50 18.74 21.21
CA LEU A 254 -11.72 18.77 22.02
C LEU A 254 -12.03 17.42 22.67
N ASN A 255 -11.38 16.34 22.24
CA ASN A 255 -11.63 15.01 22.75
C ASN A 255 -11.34 14.91 24.26
N PHE A 256 -12.25 14.23 24.99
CA PHE A 256 -12.14 14.08 26.43
C PHE A 256 -10.84 13.37 26.86
N TYR A 257 -10.47 12.29 26.19
CA TYR A 257 -9.29 11.50 26.54
C TYR A 257 -7.97 12.20 26.18
N VAL A 258 -7.96 13.03 25.14
CA VAL A 258 -6.80 13.89 24.82
C VAL A 258 -6.57 14.92 25.91
N ARG A 259 -7.66 15.46 26.48
CA ARG A 259 -7.60 16.45 27.58
C ARG A 259 -7.35 15.82 28.96
N ASN A 260 -7.67 14.55 29.10
CA ASN A 260 -7.62 13.83 30.38
C ASN A 260 -6.97 12.45 30.18
N PRO A 261 -5.67 12.38 29.91
CA PRO A 261 -5.00 11.12 29.54
C PRO A 261 -5.08 10.04 30.65
N ASP A 262 -5.14 10.44 31.91
CA ASP A 262 -5.26 9.49 33.03
C ASP A 262 -6.54 8.65 32.94
N TYR A 263 -7.61 9.20 32.37
CA TYR A 263 -8.86 8.45 32.16
C TYR A 263 -8.74 7.44 31.02
N LEU A 264 -7.95 7.72 29.99
CA LEU A 264 -7.66 6.77 28.93
C LEU A 264 -6.86 5.57 29.48
N GLU A 265 -5.84 5.85 30.29
CA GLU A 265 -5.01 4.82 30.91
C GLU A 265 -5.81 3.92 31.90
N ALA A 266 -6.90 4.42 32.47
CA ALA A 266 -7.76 3.68 33.37
C ALA A 266 -8.78 2.75 32.67
N LEU A 267 -8.90 2.82 31.32
CA LEU A 267 -9.82 1.96 30.57
C LEU A 267 -9.30 0.53 30.46
N PRO A 268 -10.20 -0.45 30.24
CA PRO A 268 -9.84 -1.78 29.77
C PRO A 268 -8.96 -1.71 28.53
N GLU A 269 -8.04 -2.66 28.39
CA GLU A 269 -7.03 -2.66 27.33
C GLU A 269 -7.64 -2.57 25.92
N GLU A 270 -8.70 -3.30 25.63
CA GLU A 270 -9.38 -3.31 24.35
C GLU A 270 -9.96 -1.91 23.99
N GLU A 271 -10.70 -1.29 24.92
CA GLU A 271 -11.26 0.04 24.72
C GLU A 271 -10.18 1.11 24.60
N ARG A 272 -9.12 0.99 25.43
CA ARG A 272 -7.97 1.89 25.37
C ARG A 272 -7.26 1.82 24.02
N LEU A 273 -7.03 0.61 23.48
CA LEU A 273 -6.39 0.41 22.18
C LEU A 273 -7.23 0.98 21.04
N GLU A 274 -8.54 0.77 21.04
CA GLU A 274 -9.43 1.31 20.01
C GLU A 274 -9.38 2.85 19.99
N ILE A 275 -9.51 3.48 21.15
CA ILE A 275 -9.45 4.94 21.27
C ILE A 275 -8.06 5.45 20.88
N SER A 276 -7.00 4.83 21.37
CA SER A 276 -5.62 5.23 21.07
C SER A 276 -5.33 5.13 19.56
N ASN A 277 -5.79 4.09 18.90
CA ASN A 277 -5.66 3.94 17.46
C ASN A 277 -6.41 5.03 16.68
N SER A 278 -7.62 5.34 17.09
CA SER A 278 -8.41 6.44 16.50
C SER A 278 -7.71 7.81 16.68
N LEU A 279 -7.20 8.08 17.87
CA LEU A 279 -6.46 9.31 18.16
C LEU A 279 -5.14 9.39 17.35
N ARG A 280 -4.43 8.26 17.26
CA ARG A 280 -3.21 8.16 16.45
C ARG A 280 -3.48 8.43 14.98
N TYR A 281 -4.57 7.87 14.43
CA TYR A 281 -4.98 8.11 13.06
C TYR A 281 -5.11 9.61 12.76
N VAL A 282 -5.81 10.36 13.60
CA VAL A 282 -5.97 11.82 13.39
C VAL A 282 -4.61 12.52 13.38
N ARG A 283 -3.69 12.13 14.25
CA ARG A 283 -2.35 12.73 14.28
C ARG A 283 -1.53 12.42 13.03
N GLN A 284 -1.58 11.18 12.55
CA GLN A 284 -0.81 10.74 11.39
C GLN A 284 -1.38 11.28 10.06
N TYR A 285 -2.69 11.16 9.88
CA TYR A 285 -3.35 11.40 8.59
C TYR A 285 -3.97 12.81 8.46
N CYS A 286 -4.07 13.56 9.55
CA CYS A 286 -4.66 14.90 9.52
C CYS A 286 -3.72 15.96 10.09
N GLU A 287 -3.20 15.78 11.31
CA GLU A 287 -2.37 16.79 11.97
C GLU A 287 -1.01 16.95 11.28
N MET A 288 -0.36 15.84 10.94
CA MET A 288 0.96 15.89 10.28
C MET A 288 0.91 16.55 8.91
N PRO A 289 0.02 16.17 7.96
CA PRO A 289 -0.06 16.84 6.68
C PRO A 289 -0.43 18.34 6.82
N LEU A 290 -1.27 18.73 7.78
CA LEU A 290 -1.51 20.15 8.08
C LEU A 290 -0.26 20.89 8.53
N LYS A 291 0.57 20.28 9.38
CA LYS A 291 1.84 20.86 9.81
C LYS A 291 2.82 21.02 8.65
N ILE A 292 2.89 20.03 7.76
CA ILE A 292 3.74 20.08 6.57
C ILE A 292 3.24 21.20 5.63
N LEU A 293 1.94 21.27 5.37
CA LEU A 293 1.32 22.35 4.59
C LEU A 293 1.62 23.73 5.19
N LYS A 294 1.54 23.84 6.51
CA LYS A 294 1.85 25.10 7.20
C LYS A 294 3.33 25.47 7.08
N ALA A 295 4.22 24.50 7.17
CA ALA A 295 5.65 24.71 6.96
C ALA A 295 5.93 25.19 5.52
N GLU A 296 5.32 24.56 4.52
CA GLU A 296 5.41 24.98 3.11
C GLU A 296 4.98 26.45 2.94
N GLN A 297 3.83 26.83 3.49
CA GLN A 297 3.35 28.22 3.43
C GLN A 297 4.30 29.24 4.08
N LEU A 298 4.97 28.86 5.16
CA LEU A 298 5.91 29.73 5.88
C LEU A 298 7.22 29.94 5.13
N VAL A 299 7.64 29.01 4.29
CA VAL A 299 8.87 29.12 3.50
C VAL A 299 8.64 29.65 2.09
N GLY A 300 7.41 29.93 1.72
CA GLY A 300 7.05 30.59 0.46
C GLY A 300 6.61 29.64 -0.64
N GLY A 301 6.20 28.44 -0.30
CA GLY A 301 5.61 27.47 -1.22
C GLY A 301 6.62 26.57 -1.88
#